data_fb2c321dac87f2268b4c184d9ff28212
#
_entry.id   fb2c321dac87f2268b4c184d9ff28212
#
_cell.length_a   1.000
_cell.length_b   1.000
_cell.length_c   1.000
_cell.angle_alpha   90.00
_cell.angle_beta   90.00
_cell.angle_gamma   90.00
#
_symmetry.space_group_name_H-M   'P 1'
#
loop_
_entity.id
_entity.type
_entity.pdbx_description
1 polymer ?
#
loop_
_entity_poly.entity_id
_entity_poly.type
_entity_poly.pdbx_seq_one_letter_code
_entity_poly.pdbx_strand_id
1 'polypeptide(L)'
;MKDHELFYQKVGERIRIKRKERGLSQEGLAKAIGLKRPSLSNIEKGRQNILLHTFCDIIETLDTKASELLPEVLTRDPVNMPDLRSYSKEVREFVEAGINIAKK
;
A
#
# COMPACT_ATOMS: atom_id res chain seq x y z
N MET A 1 5.69 13.54 -5.01
CA MET A 1 4.25 13.74 -5.23
C MET A 1 3.78 14.93 -4.41
N LYS A 2 3.24 15.94 -5.10
CA LYS A 2 2.80 17.17 -4.41
C LYS A 2 1.40 17.08 -3.84
N ASP A 3 0.56 16.26 -4.44
CA ASP A 3 -0.84 16.15 -4.03
C ASP A 3 -1.06 14.91 -3.17
N HIS A 4 -0.79 15.06 -1.88
CA HIS A 4 -1.01 13.99 -0.93
C HIS A 4 -2.50 13.66 -0.76
N GLU A 5 -3.35 14.67 -0.92
CA GLU A 5 -4.78 14.49 -0.79
C GLU A 5 -5.31 13.53 -1.86
N LEU A 6 -4.92 13.75 -3.11
CA LEU A 6 -5.31 12.84 -4.20
C LEU A 6 -4.74 11.44 -4.00
N PHE A 7 -3.52 11.36 -3.50
CA PHE A 7 -2.90 10.08 -3.18
C PHE A 7 -3.75 9.28 -2.19
N TYR A 8 -4.13 9.90 -1.08
CA TYR A 8 -4.91 9.20 -0.06
C TYR A 8 -6.33 8.90 -0.50
N GLN A 9 -6.91 9.72 -1.36
CA GLN A 9 -8.21 9.43 -1.96
C GLN A 9 -8.15 8.16 -2.80
N LYS A 10 -7.11 8.01 -3.60
CA LYS A 10 -6.95 6.81 -4.44
C LYS A 10 -6.70 5.56 -3.61
N VAL A 11 -5.85 5.66 -2.60
CA VAL A 11 -5.60 4.54 -1.69
C VAL A 11 -6.89 4.13 -0.99
N GLY A 12 -7.62 5.11 -0.44
CA GLY A 12 -8.87 4.86 0.26
C GLY A 12 -9.92 4.20 -0.62
N GLU A 13 -10.04 4.67 -1.87
CA GLU A 13 -10.98 4.08 -2.83
C GLU A 13 -10.64 2.62 -3.13
N ARG A 14 -9.36 2.33 -3.32
CA ARG A 14 -8.92 0.95 -3.59
C ARG A 14 -9.13 0.03 -2.39
N ILE A 15 -8.95 0.54 -1.18
CA ILE A 15 -9.27 -0.20 0.04
C ILE A 15 -10.77 -0.54 0.06
N ARG A 16 -11.61 0.45 -0.23
CA ARG A 16 -13.06 0.25 -0.25
C ARG A 16 -13.47 -0.80 -1.28
N ILE A 17 -12.94 -0.71 -2.49
CA ILE A 17 -13.25 -1.68 -3.56
C ILE A 17 -12.81 -3.08 -3.13
N LYS A 18 -11.60 -3.23 -2.65
CA LYS A 18 -11.09 -4.54 -2.21
C LYS A 18 -11.90 -5.10 -1.04
N ARG A 19 -12.27 -4.23 -0.10
CA ARG A 19 -13.12 -4.62 1.03
C ARG A 19 -14.44 -5.21 0.55
N LYS A 20 -15.08 -4.55 -0.40
CA LYS A 20 -16.35 -5.02 -0.96
C LYS A 20 -16.19 -6.32 -1.74
N GLU A 21 -15.10 -6.46 -2.47
CA GLU A 21 -14.78 -7.71 -3.16
C GLU A 21 -14.65 -8.90 -2.18
N ARG A 22 -14.14 -8.62 -0.98
CA ARG A 22 -14.00 -9.65 0.06
C ARG A 22 -15.27 -9.84 0.90
N GLY A 23 -16.32 -9.09 0.59
CA GLY A 23 -17.59 -9.22 1.30
C GLY A 23 -17.61 -8.66 2.71
N LEU A 24 -16.68 -7.74 3.03
CA LEU A 24 -16.59 -7.15 4.36
C LEU A 24 -17.29 -5.81 4.44
N SER A 25 -18.00 -5.57 5.57
CA SER A 25 -18.53 -4.26 5.87
C SER A 25 -17.43 -3.36 6.42
N GLN A 26 -17.67 -2.04 6.45
CA GLN A 26 -16.75 -1.12 7.10
C GLN A 26 -16.54 -1.50 8.56
N GLU A 27 -17.61 -1.82 9.26
CA GLU A 27 -17.53 -2.23 10.65
C GLU A 27 -16.71 -3.50 10.83
N GLY A 28 -16.89 -4.47 9.94
CA GLY A 28 -16.13 -5.72 9.98
C GLY A 28 -14.64 -5.51 9.79
N LEU A 29 -14.26 -4.72 8.79
CA LEU A 29 -12.85 -4.42 8.56
C LEU A 29 -12.28 -3.59 9.69
N ALA A 30 -12.99 -2.54 10.13
CA ALA A 30 -12.51 -1.69 11.23
C ALA A 30 -12.26 -2.51 12.49
N LYS A 31 -13.17 -3.40 12.83
CA LYS A 31 -13.01 -4.27 14.00
C LYS A 31 -11.78 -5.16 13.87
N ALA A 32 -11.56 -5.72 12.69
CA ALA A 32 -10.43 -6.62 12.45
C ALA A 32 -9.08 -5.93 12.61
N ILE A 33 -8.99 -4.63 12.31
CA ILE A 33 -7.74 -3.88 12.38
C ILE A 33 -7.66 -2.93 13.58
N GLY A 34 -8.61 -3.05 14.52
CA GLY A 34 -8.56 -2.28 15.76
C GLY A 34 -8.92 -0.82 15.61
N LEU A 35 -9.68 -0.46 14.58
CA LEU A 35 -10.15 0.90 14.37
C LEU A 35 -11.65 1.00 14.63
N LYS A 36 -12.11 2.22 14.86
CA LYS A 36 -13.53 2.52 14.90
C LYS A 36 -14.01 2.75 13.46
N ARG A 37 -15.27 2.41 13.19
CA ARG A 37 -15.85 2.57 11.86
C ARG A 37 -15.70 3.98 11.26
N PRO A 38 -15.91 5.09 12.03
CA PRO A 38 -15.70 6.42 11.47
C PRO A 38 -14.28 6.67 10.99
N SER A 39 -13.28 6.13 11.69
CA SER A 39 -11.89 6.25 11.26
C SER A 39 -11.66 5.56 9.92
N LEU A 40 -12.16 4.34 9.76
CA LEU A 40 -12.03 3.61 8.50
C LEU A 40 -12.79 4.33 7.38
N SER A 41 -13.99 4.85 7.67
CA SER A 41 -14.76 5.63 6.70
C SER A 41 -13.95 6.82 6.19
N ASN A 42 -13.28 7.53 7.08
CA ASN A 42 -12.44 8.67 6.69
C ASN A 42 -11.22 8.24 5.88
N ILE A 43 -10.63 7.10 6.20
CA ILE A 43 -9.52 6.53 5.42
C ILE A 43 -9.99 6.22 4.00
N GLU A 44 -11.15 5.59 3.86
CA GLU A 44 -11.68 5.22 2.55
C GLU A 44 -12.05 6.45 1.70
N LYS A 45 -12.39 7.55 2.34
CA LYS A 45 -12.67 8.82 1.65
C LYS A 45 -11.44 9.68 1.41
N GLY A 46 -10.29 9.25 1.89
CA GLY A 46 -9.04 10.00 1.73
C GLY A 46 -8.92 11.20 2.63
N ARG A 47 -9.74 11.30 3.67
CA ARG A 47 -9.75 12.42 4.61
C ARG A 47 -8.81 12.24 5.78
N GLN A 48 -8.30 11.03 5.98
CA GLN A 48 -7.43 10.69 7.10
C GLN A 48 -6.22 9.94 6.56
N ASN A 49 -5.04 10.32 7.01
CA ASN A 49 -3.81 9.61 6.68
C ASN A 49 -3.80 8.25 7.36
N ILE A 50 -3.16 7.29 6.71
CA ILE A 50 -3.08 5.93 7.22
C ILE A 50 -1.71 5.72 7.84
N LEU A 51 -1.67 5.23 9.08
CA LEU A 51 -0.43 4.80 9.69
C LEU A 51 0.07 3.56 8.94
N LEU A 52 1.38 3.43 8.84
CA LEU A 52 1.97 2.33 8.07
C LEU A 52 1.55 0.96 8.60
N HIS A 53 1.55 0.77 9.92
CA HIS A 53 1.14 -0.52 10.47
C HIS A 53 -0.35 -0.80 10.21
N THR A 54 -1.19 0.23 10.21
CA THR A 54 -2.62 0.09 9.89
C THR A 54 -2.78 -0.36 8.44
N PHE A 55 -1.98 0.22 7.53
CA PHE A 55 -1.99 -0.18 6.12
C PHE A 55 -1.60 -1.65 5.96
N CYS A 56 -0.58 -2.10 6.69
CA CYS A 56 -0.19 -3.51 6.67
C CYS A 56 -1.29 -4.42 7.20
N ASP A 57 -1.99 -4.01 8.26
CA ASP A 57 -3.11 -4.77 8.80
C ASP A 57 -4.26 -4.88 7.80
N ILE A 58 -4.52 -3.81 7.06
CA ILE A 58 -5.53 -3.81 6.00
C ILE A 58 -5.16 -4.81 4.91
N ILE A 59 -3.92 -4.77 4.45
CA ILE A 59 -3.42 -5.70 3.43
C ILE A 59 -3.60 -7.14 3.87
N GLU A 60 -3.23 -7.43 5.09
CA GLU A 60 -3.33 -8.78 5.65
C GLU A 60 -4.77 -9.23 5.77
N THR A 61 -5.63 -8.37 6.31
CA THR A 61 -7.05 -8.69 6.50
C THR A 61 -7.78 -8.89 5.18
N LEU A 62 -7.47 -8.08 4.17
CA LEU A 62 -8.09 -8.17 2.85
C LEU A 62 -7.43 -9.22 1.96
N ASP A 63 -6.38 -9.86 2.43
CA ASP A 63 -5.62 -10.86 1.67
C ASP A 63 -5.25 -10.32 0.28
N THR A 64 -4.57 -9.19 0.28
CA THR A 64 -4.18 -8.50 -0.94
C THR A 64 -2.71 -8.10 -0.87
N LYS A 65 -2.25 -7.37 -1.87
CA LYS A 65 -0.87 -6.89 -1.94
C LYS A 65 -0.85 -5.37 -1.87
N ALA A 66 0.22 -4.81 -1.32
CA ALA A 66 0.39 -3.36 -1.29
C ALA A 66 0.29 -2.76 -2.70
N SER A 67 0.82 -3.44 -3.70
CA SER A 67 0.78 -2.97 -5.09
C SER A 67 -0.63 -2.81 -5.65
N GLU A 68 -1.60 -3.53 -5.09
CA GLU A 68 -2.99 -3.41 -5.53
C GLU A 68 -3.70 -2.22 -4.90
N LEU A 69 -3.22 -1.72 -3.77
CA LEU A 69 -3.83 -0.61 -3.06
C LEU A 69 -3.12 0.72 -3.29
N LEU A 70 -1.84 0.68 -3.66
CA LEU A 70 -1.07 1.90 -3.89
C LEU A 70 -1.25 2.42 -5.32
N PRO A 71 -1.24 3.76 -5.51
CA PRO A 71 -1.29 4.33 -6.85
C PRO A 71 -0.11 3.88 -7.71
N GLU A 72 -0.32 3.84 -9.00
CA GLU A 72 0.66 3.35 -9.96
C GLU A 72 2.01 4.09 -9.90
N VAL A 73 2.01 5.32 -9.45
CA VAL A 73 3.25 6.10 -9.30
C VAL A 73 4.24 5.41 -8.35
N LEU A 74 3.74 4.62 -7.40
CA LEU A 74 4.58 3.88 -6.44
C LEU A 74 4.75 2.41 -6.81
N THR A 75 4.01 1.92 -7.81
CA THR A 75 4.02 0.53 -8.23
C THR A 75 4.43 0.40 -9.68
N ARG A 76 5.42 1.21 -10.08
CA ARG A 76 5.90 1.21 -11.46
C ARG A 76 6.37 -0.17 -11.90
N ASP A 77 6.12 -0.43 -13.18
CA ASP A 77 6.64 -1.63 -13.82
C ASP A 77 8.17 -1.66 -13.69
N PRO A 78 8.76 -2.79 -13.35
CA PRO A 78 10.22 -2.93 -13.26
C PRO A 78 10.99 -2.47 -14.49
N VAL A 79 10.40 -2.50 -15.67
CA VAL A 79 11.06 -2.02 -16.90
C VAL A 79 11.34 -0.53 -16.87
N ASN A 80 10.68 0.22 -16.00
CA ASN A 80 10.90 1.66 -15.84
C ASN A 80 11.91 1.98 -14.74
N MET A 81 12.47 0.95 -14.12
CA MET A 81 13.50 1.17 -13.10
C MET A 81 14.82 1.57 -13.77
N PRO A 82 15.59 2.45 -13.11
CA PRO A 82 16.90 2.81 -13.64
C PRO A 82 17.78 1.57 -13.83
N ASP A 83 18.63 1.63 -14.85
CA ASP A 83 19.60 0.57 -15.08
C ASP A 83 20.61 0.58 -13.92
N LEU A 84 20.75 -0.56 -13.25
CA LEU A 84 21.65 -0.69 -12.11
C LEU A 84 23.13 -0.43 -12.50
N ARG A 85 23.45 -0.56 -13.78
CA ARG A 85 24.79 -0.28 -14.26
C ARG A 85 25.18 1.19 -14.13
N SER A 86 24.18 2.09 -14.01
CA SER A 86 24.42 3.51 -13.80
C SER A 86 24.72 3.85 -12.35
N TYR A 87 24.58 2.89 -11.43
CA TYR A 87 24.83 3.09 -10.01
C TYR A 87 26.23 2.58 -9.63
N SER A 88 26.72 3.04 -8.49
CA SER A 88 27.99 2.56 -7.96
C SER A 88 27.88 1.08 -7.59
N LYS A 89 29.03 0.43 -7.52
CA LYS A 89 29.10 -0.98 -7.15
C LYS A 89 28.47 -1.24 -5.79
N GLU A 90 28.70 -0.35 -4.82
CA GLU A 90 28.14 -0.49 -3.47
C GLU A 90 26.62 -0.46 -3.49
N VAL A 91 26.03 0.45 -4.27
CA VAL A 91 24.58 0.56 -4.38
C VAL A 91 23.99 -0.71 -5.01
N ARG A 92 24.63 -1.20 -6.09
CA ARG A 92 24.17 -2.43 -6.74
C ARG A 92 24.22 -3.63 -5.82
N GLU A 93 25.30 -3.77 -5.07
CA GLU A 93 25.46 -4.87 -4.12
C GLU A 93 24.40 -4.81 -3.02
N PHE A 94 24.10 -3.60 -2.54
CA PHE A 94 23.06 -3.40 -1.53
C PHE A 94 21.69 -3.85 -2.05
N VAL A 95 21.33 -3.44 -3.26
CA VAL A 95 20.04 -3.79 -3.87
C VAL A 95 19.96 -5.30 -4.11
N GLU A 96 21.00 -5.89 -4.64
CA GLU A 96 21.05 -7.33 -4.90
C GLU A 96 20.97 -8.15 -3.61
N ALA A 97 21.64 -7.71 -2.56
CA ALA A 97 21.57 -8.37 -1.24
C ALA A 97 20.15 -8.31 -0.68
N GLY A 98 19.46 -7.17 -0.84
CA GLY A 98 18.08 -7.02 -0.42
C GLY A 98 17.14 -7.97 -1.17
N ILE A 99 17.32 -8.11 -2.47
CA ILE A 99 16.54 -9.03 -3.29
C ILE A 99 16.77 -10.48 -2.85
N ASN A 100 18.04 -10.85 -2.61
CA ASN A 100 18.38 -12.20 -2.18
C ASN A 100 17.77 -12.54 -0.82
N ILE A 101 17.77 -11.59 0.10
CA ILE A 101 17.13 -11.76 1.41
C ILE A 101 15.64 -11.98 1.24
N ALA A 102 15.00 -11.23 0.36
CA ALA A 102 13.56 -11.32 0.11
C ALA A 102 13.15 -12.66 -0.52
N LYS A 103 14.06 -13.33 -1.22
CA LYS A 103 13.78 -14.63 -1.84
C LYS A 103 13.85 -15.80 -0.88
N LYS A 104 14.40 -15.58 0.29
CA LYS A 104 14.45 -16.62 1.32
C LYS A 104 13.15 -16.64 2.11
#